data_11b1ee993c84ac453681a9593b17db0b
#
_entry.id   11b1ee993c84ac453681a9593b17db0b
#
_cell.length_a   1.000
_cell.length_b   1.000
_cell.length_c   1.000
_cell.angle_alpha   90.00
_cell.angle_beta   90.00
_cell.angle_gamma   90.00
#
_symmetry.space_group_name_H-M   'P 1'
#
loop_
_entity.id
_entity.type
_entity.pdbx_description
1 polymer ?
#
loop_
_entity_poly.entity_id
_entity_poly.type
_entity_poly.pdbx_seq_one_letter_code
_entity_poly.pdbx_strand_id
1 'polypeptide(L)'
;MTTKTPKPFPTLKDLSLDAIRLDGGTQPRVRIDPETVREYAERMCAGDQFPPVQVYYDGTDHWLSDGFHRVKAAVEAGQTTIPAEVWEGTRDDAFWMSLAANKDHGLRRSNDDKARAVKAALAAKPRLSDGAIAEHVGVSDRMVAKYRAELTPKVSESAGRTGRDGRTINTANIGRSAPRKPAPPEPPDPDDIPLGTCRRSPAAGRHRRPRRPPTRLGAPSRAR
;
A
#
# COMPACT_ATOMS: atom_id res chain seq x y z
N MET A 1 -0.35 9.76 -23.88
CA MET A 1 -1.25 8.61 -23.64
C MET A 1 -0.38 7.44 -23.26
N THR A 2 -0.23 7.18 -21.97
CA THR A 2 0.52 6.03 -21.46
C THR A 2 -0.38 4.82 -21.57
N THR A 3 -0.15 4.00 -22.57
CA THR A 3 -0.79 2.69 -22.72
C THR A 3 -0.34 1.83 -21.53
N LYS A 4 -1.24 1.65 -20.57
CA LYS A 4 -1.05 0.71 -19.46
C LYS A 4 -1.06 -0.68 -20.10
N THR A 5 0.11 -1.21 -20.42
CA THR A 5 0.29 -2.58 -20.87
C THR A 5 -0.37 -3.49 -19.83
N PRO A 6 -1.28 -4.41 -20.23
CA PRO A 6 -1.86 -5.36 -19.28
C PRO A 6 -0.69 -6.12 -18.64
N LYS A 7 -0.72 -6.27 -17.30
CA LYS A 7 0.27 -7.09 -16.60
C LYS A 7 0.23 -8.48 -17.25
N PRO A 8 1.34 -8.98 -17.79
CA PRO A 8 1.39 -10.33 -18.31
C PRO A 8 1.04 -11.30 -17.19
N PHE A 9 0.28 -12.34 -17.50
CA PHE A 9 0.05 -13.44 -16.55
C PHE A 9 1.39 -14.16 -16.34
N PRO A 10 1.68 -14.64 -15.11
CA PRO A 10 2.91 -15.37 -14.87
C PRO A 10 2.91 -16.67 -15.67
N THR A 11 4.05 -17.03 -16.18
CA THR A 11 4.28 -18.36 -16.78
C THR A 11 4.86 -19.28 -15.73
N LEU A 12 4.16 -20.37 -15.42
CA LEU A 12 4.67 -21.39 -14.50
C LEU A 12 5.62 -22.31 -15.27
N LYS A 13 6.86 -22.44 -14.82
CA LYS A 13 7.86 -23.36 -15.39
C LYS A 13 8.93 -23.72 -14.37
N ASP A 14 9.60 -24.86 -14.58
CA ASP A 14 10.77 -25.20 -13.81
C ASP A 14 11.97 -24.42 -14.35
N LEU A 15 12.65 -23.69 -13.48
CA LEU A 15 13.85 -22.94 -13.79
C LEU A 15 15.07 -23.62 -13.20
N SER A 16 16.18 -23.61 -13.96
CA SER A 16 17.49 -23.97 -13.41
C SER A 16 17.87 -23.00 -12.29
N LEU A 17 18.35 -23.51 -11.17
CA LEU A 17 18.80 -22.70 -10.05
C LEU A 17 19.94 -21.75 -10.45
N ASP A 18 20.79 -22.15 -11.38
CA ASP A 18 21.91 -21.34 -11.90
C ASP A 18 21.40 -20.14 -12.75
N ALA A 19 20.19 -20.24 -13.31
CA ALA A 19 19.61 -19.16 -14.10
C ALA A 19 18.95 -18.08 -13.22
N ILE A 20 18.80 -18.31 -11.92
CA ILE A 20 18.12 -17.38 -11.00
C ILE A 20 19.15 -16.46 -10.34
N ARG A 21 19.01 -15.17 -10.58
CA ARG A 21 19.87 -14.13 -10.00
C ARG A 21 19.39 -13.76 -8.60
N LEU A 22 20.28 -13.95 -7.61
CA LEU A 22 20.07 -13.60 -6.21
C LEU A 22 20.76 -12.28 -5.82
N ASP A 23 21.65 -11.81 -6.69
CA ASP A 23 22.54 -10.66 -6.48
C ASP A 23 21.92 -9.31 -6.90
N GLY A 24 20.65 -9.30 -7.34
CA GLY A 24 19.94 -8.10 -7.79
C GLY A 24 19.60 -7.09 -6.70
N GLY A 25 19.96 -7.34 -5.43
CA GLY A 25 19.56 -6.52 -4.30
C GLY A 25 18.07 -6.66 -3.94
N THR A 26 17.40 -7.64 -4.52
CA THR A 26 15.96 -7.89 -4.38
C THR A 26 15.58 -8.59 -3.06
N GLN A 27 16.56 -8.95 -2.22
CA GLN A 27 16.32 -9.58 -0.91
C GLN A 27 15.81 -8.55 0.11
N PRO A 28 14.53 -8.62 0.52
CA PRO A 28 13.94 -7.63 1.42
C PRO A 28 14.27 -7.86 2.90
N ARG A 29 14.68 -9.10 3.28
CA ARG A 29 14.98 -9.44 4.67
C ARG A 29 16.38 -8.98 5.07
N VAL A 30 16.52 -8.64 6.34
CA VAL A 30 17.82 -8.30 6.92
C VAL A 30 18.75 -9.50 6.86
N ARG A 31 18.20 -10.70 7.11
CA ARG A 31 18.95 -11.96 7.12
C ARG A 31 18.06 -13.10 6.64
N ILE A 32 18.67 -14.04 5.92
CA ILE A 32 18.06 -15.34 5.63
C ILE A 32 18.34 -16.23 6.83
N ASP A 33 17.29 -16.85 7.35
CA ASP A 33 17.39 -17.75 8.50
C ASP A 33 17.91 -19.12 8.06
N PRO A 34 19.10 -19.55 8.53
CA PRO A 34 19.68 -20.82 8.12
C PRO A 34 18.93 -22.04 8.68
N GLU A 35 18.24 -21.93 9.80
CA GLU A 35 17.40 -23.02 10.33
C GLU A 35 16.22 -23.28 9.40
N THR A 36 15.51 -22.23 8.98
CA THR A 36 14.42 -22.34 8.02
C THR A 36 14.92 -22.92 6.67
N VAL A 37 16.11 -22.56 6.22
CA VAL A 37 16.67 -23.12 4.98
C VAL A 37 16.89 -24.62 5.12
N ARG A 38 17.47 -25.07 6.24
CA ARG A 38 17.72 -26.50 6.51
C ARG A 38 16.41 -27.29 6.63
N GLU A 39 15.44 -26.78 7.38
CA GLU A 39 14.12 -27.39 7.51
C GLU A 39 13.46 -27.58 6.12
N TYR A 40 13.53 -26.55 5.27
CA TYR A 40 12.97 -26.64 3.92
C TYR A 40 13.74 -27.63 3.05
N ALA A 41 15.07 -27.69 3.17
CA ALA A 41 15.89 -28.66 2.43
C ALA A 41 15.56 -30.09 2.83
N GLU A 42 15.45 -30.40 4.12
CA GLU A 42 15.03 -31.71 4.63
C GLU A 42 13.65 -32.11 4.10
N ARG A 43 12.70 -31.20 4.10
CA ARG A 43 11.37 -31.44 3.56
C ARG A 43 11.36 -31.66 2.05
N MET A 44 12.19 -30.91 1.30
CA MET A 44 12.36 -31.12 -0.14
C MET A 44 12.98 -32.50 -0.44
N CYS A 45 13.94 -32.93 0.37
CA CYS A 45 14.49 -34.30 0.27
C CYS A 45 13.45 -35.39 0.60
N ALA A 46 12.50 -35.08 1.49
CA ALA A 46 11.39 -35.97 1.82
C ALA A 46 10.29 -36.01 0.74
N GLY A 47 10.38 -35.16 -0.28
CA GLY A 47 9.41 -35.12 -1.39
C GLY A 47 8.28 -34.11 -1.20
N ASP A 48 8.35 -33.24 -0.19
CA ASP A 48 7.37 -32.19 0.01
C ASP A 48 7.40 -31.17 -1.13
N GLN A 49 6.23 -30.77 -1.59
CA GLN A 49 6.11 -29.73 -2.62
C GLN A 49 5.94 -28.36 -1.98
N PHE A 50 6.74 -27.42 -2.46
CA PHE A 50 6.67 -26.02 -2.06
C PHE A 50 5.99 -25.17 -3.13
N PRO A 51 5.36 -24.06 -2.74
CA PRO A 51 4.83 -23.10 -3.70
C PRO A 51 5.93 -22.59 -4.64
N PRO A 52 5.63 -22.28 -5.90
CA PRO A 52 6.62 -21.78 -6.84
C PRO A 52 7.26 -20.47 -6.35
N VAL A 53 8.53 -20.27 -6.67
CA VAL A 53 9.22 -19.00 -6.42
C VAL A 53 8.79 -17.95 -7.43
N GLN A 54 8.88 -16.66 -7.08
CA GLN A 54 8.51 -15.58 -8.01
C GLN A 54 9.78 -14.93 -8.58
N VAL A 55 9.85 -14.87 -9.91
CA VAL A 55 10.97 -14.27 -10.64
C VAL A 55 10.47 -13.31 -11.70
N TYR A 56 11.28 -12.30 -12.00
CA TYR A 56 11.07 -11.34 -13.10
C TYR A 56 12.13 -11.55 -14.16
N TYR A 57 11.71 -11.70 -15.41
CA TYR A 57 12.58 -11.89 -16.55
C TYR A 57 12.66 -10.60 -17.38
N ASP A 58 13.86 -10.06 -17.54
CA ASP A 58 14.10 -8.80 -18.26
C ASP A 58 14.50 -8.99 -19.73
N GLY A 59 14.47 -10.24 -20.22
CA GLY A 59 14.94 -10.63 -21.54
C GLY A 59 16.32 -11.31 -21.52
N THR A 60 17.03 -11.22 -20.40
CA THR A 60 18.39 -11.78 -20.23
C THR A 60 18.46 -12.59 -18.92
N ASP A 61 18.14 -11.96 -17.79
CA ASP A 61 18.28 -12.52 -16.46
C ASP A 61 16.94 -12.77 -15.77
N HIS A 62 16.90 -13.76 -14.88
CA HIS A 62 15.76 -14.07 -14.04
C HIS A 62 16.01 -13.54 -12.62
N TRP A 63 15.40 -12.41 -12.24
CA TRP A 63 15.57 -11.74 -10.96
C TRP A 63 14.58 -12.28 -9.92
N LEU A 64 15.10 -12.90 -8.85
CA LEU A 64 14.25 -13.42 -7.78
C LEU A 64 13.60 -12.29 -7.00
N SER A 65 12.25 -12.33 -6.86
CA SER A 65 11.49 -11.39 -6.04
C SER A 65 10.94 -12.03 -4.76
N ASP A 66 10.55 -13.31 -4.78
CA ASP A 66 10.14 -14.06 -3.58
C ASP A 66 10.61 -15.51 -3.62
N GLY A 67 10.88 -16.05 -2.44
CA GLY A 67 11.29 -17.45 -2.26
C GLY A 67 12.77 -17.66 -2.00
N PHE A 68 13.51 -16.67 -1.49
CA PHE A 68 14.94 -16.77 -1.19
C PHE A 68 15.32 -17.96 -0.29
N HIS A 69 14.50 -18.30 0.72
CA HIS A 69 14.72 -19.49 1.54
C HIS A 69 14.51 -20.77 0.73
N ARG A 70 13.50 -20.81 -0.14
CA ARG A 70 13.19 -21.96 -1.00
C ARG A 70 14.30 -22.23 -2.01
N VAL A 71 14.81 -21.19 -2.67
CA VAL A 71 15.94 -21.31 -3.60
C VAL A 71 17.18 -21.84 -2.89
N LYS A 72 17.52 -21.29 -1.72
CA LYS A 72 18.68 -21.79 -0.94
C LYS A 72 18.48 -23.21 -0.45
N ALA A 73 17.28 -23.55 0.01
CA ALA A 73 16.94 -24.90 0.43
C ALA A 73 17.03 -25.91 -0.73
N ALA A 74 16.58 -25.53 -1.94
CA ALA A 74 16.70 -26.37 -3.13
C ALA A 74 18.16 -26.64 -3.50
N VAL A 75 19.03 -25.63 -3.41
CA VAL A 75 20.49 -25.80 -3.59
C VAL A 75 21.05 -26.76 -2.54
N GLU A 76 20.69 -26.59 -1.25
CA GLU A 76 21.17 -27.45 -0.15
C GLU A 76 20.62 -28.87 -0.28
N ALA A 77 19.42 -29.06 -0.81
CA ALA A 77 18.82 -30.35 -1.13
C ALA A 77 19.40 -31.02 -2.40
N GLY A 78 20.36 -30.37 -3.10
CA GLY A 78 20.97 -30.88 -4.32
C GLY A 78 20.06 -30.87 -5.54
N GLN A 79 18.97 -30.09 -5.53
CA GLN A 79 18.12 -29.94 -6.70
C GLN A 79 18.82 -29.10 -7.77
N THR A 80 18.50 -29.34 -9.04
CA THR A 80 19.02 -28.55 -10.17
C THR A 80 18.00 -27.54 -10.69
N THR A 81 16.70 -27.76 -10.43
CA THR A 81 15.60 -26.91 -10.87
C THR A 81 14.64 -26.63 -9.73
N ILE A 82 13.85 -25.58 -9.87
CA ILE A 82 12.80 -25.21 -8.93
C ILE A 82 11.57 -24.68 -9.68
N PRO A 83 10.33 -25.00 -9.24
CA PRO A 83 9.13 -24.42 -9.80
C PRO A 83 9.11 -22.89 -9.60
N ALA A 84 8.86 -22.15 -10.68
CA ALA A 84 8.88 -20.69 -10.69
C ALA A 84 7.71 -20.09 -11.44
N GLU A 85 7.13 -19.04 -10.88
CA GLU A 85 6.25 -18.10 -11.57
C GLU A 85 7.11 -16.99 -12.20
N VAL A 86 7.19 -17.01 -13.53
CA VAL A 86 7.99 -16.06 -14.29
C VAL A 86 7.11 -14.94 -14.79
N TRP A 87 7.43 -13.73 -14.38
CA TRP A 87 6.82 -12.49 -14.82
C TRP A 87 7.76 -11.77 -15.78
N GLU A 88 7.21 -11.09 -16.79
CA GLU A 88 8.00 -10.16 -17.59
C GLU A 88 8.20 -8.85 -16.82
N GLY A 89 9.42 -8.37 -16.73
CA GLY A 89 9.74 -7.14 -16.03
C GLY A 89 11.22 -7.01 -15.70
N THR A 90 11.59 -5.85 -15.23
CA THR A 90 12.96 -5.48 -14.92
C THR A 90 13.38 -5.94 -13.52
N ARG A 91 14.69 -5.86 -13.23
CA ARG A 91 15.23 -6.01 -11.87
C ARG A 91 14.55 -5.07 -10.86
N ASP A 92 14.22 -3.84 -11.26
CA ASP A 92 13.58 -2.86 -10.39
C ASP A 92 12.12 -3.24 -10.10
N ASP A 93 11.45 -3.91 -11.05
CA ASP A 93 10.12 -4.49 -10.81
C ASP A 93 10.21 -5.66 -9.83
N ALA A 94 11.18 -6.55 -10.00
CA ALA A 94 11.46 -7.62 -9.04
C ALA A 94 11.74 -7.07 -7.63
N PHE A 95 12.59 -6.04 -7.54
CA PHE A 95 12.88 -5.36 -6.28
C PHE A 95 11.62 -4.77 -5.65
N TRP A 96 10.83 -4.01 -6.41
CA TRP A 96 9.60 -3.43 -5.90
C TRP A 96 8.64 -4.49 -5.38
N MET A 97 8.42 -5.57 -6.13
CA MET A 97 7.53 -6.65 -5.72
C MET A 97 8.05 -7.43 -4.51
N SER A 98 9.38 -7.57 -4.37
CA SER A 98 9.97 -8.23 -3.21
C SER A 98 9.63 -7.54 -1.88
N LEU A 99 9.45 -6.22 -1.88
CA LEU A 99 9.06 -5.46 -0.70
C LEU A 99 7.64 -5.79 -0.21
N ALA A 100 6.78 -6.26 -1.13
CA ALA A 100 5.43 -6.74 -0.83
C ALA A 100 5.38 -8.23 -0.47
N ALA A 101 6.46 -8.98 -0.71
CA ALA A 101 6.50 -10.41 -0.46
C ALA A 101 6.24 -10.76 1.01
N ASN A 102 5.53 -11.86 1.25
CA ASN A 102 5.17 -12.35 2.59
C ASN A 102 4.36 -11.36 3.46
N LYS A 103 3.59 -10.47 2.84
CA LYS A 103 2.72 -9.56 3.57
C LYS A 103 1.50 -10.30 4.15
N ASP A 104 0.93 -11.25 3.40
CA ASP A 104 -0.29 -11.97 3.75
C ASP A 104 -0.02 -13.43 4.16
N HIS A 105 1.00 -14.07 3.56
CA HIS A 105 1.33 -15.48 3.77
C HIS A 105 2.84 -15.71 3.86
N GLY A 106 3.26 -16.89 4.35
CA GLY A 106 4.66 -17.31 4.43
C GLY A 106 5.33 -16.98 5.77
N LEU A 107 6.67 -17.07 5.79
CA LEU A 107 7.46 -16.81 6.99
C LEU A 107 7.29 -15.36 7.47
N ARG A 108 6.88 -15.19 8.72
CA ARG A 108 6.57 -13.88 9.31
C ARG A 108 7.79 -12.95 9.26
N ARG A 109 7.58 -11.71 8.83
CA ARG A 109 8.62 -10.67 8.81
C ARG A 109 8.86 -10.09 10.20
N SER A 110 10.13 -9.91 10.57
CA SER A 110 10.51 -9.18 11.77
C SER A 110 10.18 -7.68 11.66
N ASN A 111 10.25 -6.96 12.77
CA ASN A 111 10.08 -5.50 12.72
C ASN A 111 11.22 -4.81 11.97
N ASP A 112 12.43 -5.38 12.00
CA ASP A 112 13.59 -4.87 11.29
C ASP A 112 13.45 -5.09 9.77
N ASP A 113 12.91 -6.25 9.36
CA ASP A 113 12.57 -6.51 7.95
C ASP A 113 11.55 -5.51 7.43
N LYS A 114 10.50 -5.22 8.23
CA LYS A 114 9.49 -4.21 7.87
C LYS A 114 10.08 -2.82 7.77
N ALA A 115 10.94 -2.44 8.71
CA ALA A 115 11.63 -1.15 8.71
C ALA A 115 12.52 -1.00 7.47
N ARG A 116 13.31 -2.04 7.15
CA ARG A 116 14.16 -2.07 5.96
C ARG A 116 13.33 -1.97 4.68
N ALA A 117 12.23 -2.74 4.57
CA ALA A 117 11.35 -2.70 3.40
C ALA A 117 10.71 -1.31 3.21
N VAL A 118 10.26 -0.64 4.30
CA VAL A 118 9.73 0.73 4.23
C VAL A 118 10.79 1.73 3.77
N LYS A 119 12.00 1.68 4.33
CA LYS A 119 13.10 2.58 3.93
C LYS A 119 13.47 2.37 2.45
N ALA A 120 13.52 1.12 2.01
CA ALA A 120 13.78 0.76 0.62
C ALA A 120 12.66 1.24 -0.33
N ALA A 121 11.39 1.10 0.07
CA ALA A 121 10.24 1.58 -0.70
C ALA A 121 10.24 3.12 -0.83
N LEU A 122 10.56 3.83 0.26
CA LEU A 122 10.69 5.29 0.27
C LEU A 122 11.81 5.77 -0.65
N ALA A 123 12.94 5.06 -0.68
CA ALA A 123 14.05 5.38 -1.57
C ALA A 123 13.71 5.11 -3.05
N ALA A 124 13.07 3.97 -3.34
CA ALA A 124 12.70 3.58 -4.70
C ALA A 124 11.60 4.47 -5.31
N LYS A 125 10.57 4.81 -4.52
CA LYS A 125 9.41 5.58 -4.99
C LYS A 125 9.03 6.71 -4.01
N PRO A 126 9.85 7.76 -3.88
CA PRO A 126 9.65 8.83 -2.88
C PRO A 126 8.35 9.63 -3.09
N ARG A 127 7.82 9.66 -4.31
CA ARG A 127 6.58 10.36 -4.66
C ARG A 127 5.30 9.62 -4.26
N LEU A 128 5.38 8.36 -3.85
CA LEU A 128 4.20 7.65 -3.35
C LEU A 128 3.80 8.18 -1.98
N SER A 129 2.48 8.22 -1.73
CA SER A 129 1.93 8.56 -0.42
C SER A 129 2.29 7.50 0.63
N ASP A 130 2.24 7.89 1.91
CA ASP A 130 2.52 6.96 3.00
C ASP A 130 1.53 5.78 2.98
N GLY A 131 0.24 6.04 2.68
CA GLY A 131 -0.78 5.01 2.54
C GLY A 131 -0.53 4.05 1.37
N ALA A 132 -0.05 4.53 0.23
CA ALA A 132 0.27 3.68 -0.92
C ALA A 132 1.47 2.77 -0.63
N ILE A 133 2.50 3.28 0.05
CA ILE A 133 3.66 2.49 0.48
C ILE A 133 3.25 1.50 1.58
N ALA A 134 2.45 1.93 2.55
CA ALA A 134 1.97 1.10 3.65
C ALA A 134 1.18 -0.11 3.14
N GLU A 135 0.26 0.09 2.20
CA GLU A 135 -0.51 -0.97 1.55
C GLU A 135 0.39 -1.93 0.75
N HIS A 136 1.34 -1.39 0.00
CA HIS A 136 2.26 -2.20 -0.78
C HIS A 136 3.13 -3.08 0.11
N VAL A 137 3.77 -2.50 1.12
CA VAL A 137 4.69 -3.21 2.03
C VAL A 137 3.93 -4.05 3.08
N GLY A 138 2.64 -3.80 3.34
CA GLY A 138 1.86 -4.46 4.38
C GLY A 138 2.25 -4.02 5.80
N VAL A 139 2.30 -2.71 6.02
CA VAL A 139 2.59 -2.06 7.30
C VAL A 139 1.58 -0.93 7.57
N SER A 140 1.64 -0.29 8.74
CA SER A 140 0.79 0.88 9.01
C SER A 140 1.35 2.16 8.37
N ASP A 141 0.45 3.06 7.96
CA ASP A 141 0.78 4.40 7.45
C ASP A 141 1.66 5.19 8.44
N ARG A 142 1.39 5.02 9.74
CA ARG A 142 2.17 5.64 10.82
C ARG A 142 3.65 5.22 10.80
N MET A 143 3.91 3.93 10.49
CA MET A 143 5.28 3.42 10.37
C MET A 143 6.00 4.05 9.18
N VAL A 144 5.32 4.17 8.04
CA VAL A 144 5.87 4.82 6.85
C VAL A 144 6.16 6.30 7.12
N ALA A 145 5.20 7.02 7.73
CA ALA A 145 5.36 8.44 8.08
C ALA A 145 6.57 8.66 9.01
N LYS A 146 6.76 7.78 10.02
CA LYS A 146 7.93 7.82 10.91
C LYS A 146 9.24 7.75 10.13
N TYR A 147 9.40 6.72 9.28
CA TYR A 147 10.64 6.54 8.52
C TYR A 147 10.83 7.60 7.43
N ARG A 148 9.74 8.11 6.85
CA ARG A 148 9.83 9.25 5.94
C ARG A 148 10.37 10.48 6.66
N ALA A 149 9.90 10.80 7.88
CA ALA A 149 10.40 11.91 8.67
C ALA A 149 11.90 11.77 9.01
N GLU A 150 12.36 10.55 9.32
CA GLU A 150 13.78 10.25 9.57
C GLU A 150 14.64 10.46 8.30
N LEU A 151 14.09 10.19 7.12
CA LEU A 151 14.79 10.31 5.83
C LEU A 151 14.61 11.70 5.18
N THR A 152 13.76 12.56 5.75
CA THR A 152 13.28 13.82 5.17
C THR A 152 14.34 14.85 4.75
N PRO A 153 15.53 14.96 5.32
CA PRO A 153 16.51 15.89 4.75
C PRO A 153 16.88 15.58 3.29
N LYS A 154 16.69 14.33 2.86
CA LYS A 154 17.05 13.85 1.51
C LYS A 154 15.88 13.59 0.56
N VAL A 155 14.64 13.43 1.08
CA VAL A 155 13.49 12.95 0.30
C VAL A 155 12.32 13.96 0.26
N SER A 156 12.42 15.07 0.99
CA SER A 156 11.31 16.01 1.25
C SER A 156 11.01 17.02 0.16
N GLU A 157 11.73 17.04 -0.97
CA GLU A 157 11.56 18.10 -1.97
C GLU A 157 10.42 17.86 -2.98
N SER A 158 9.69 16.77 -2.90
CA SER A 158 8.56 16.58 -3.82
C SER A 158 7.28 17.22 -3.27
N ALA A 159 6.90 18.37 -3.84
CA ALA A 159 5.66 19.09 -3.50
C ALA A 159 4.37 18.33 -3.80
N GLY A 160 4.44 17.14 -4.41
CA GLY A 160 3.28 16.30 -4.74
C GLY A 160 3.52 14.83 -4.43
N ARG A 161 2.50 14.14 -3.85
CA ARG A 161 2.52 12.70 -3.59
C ARG A 161 1.38 12.02 -4.31
N THR A 162 1.64 10.86 -4.90
CA THR A 162 0.63 10.05 -5.58
C THR A 162 -0.02 9.08 -4.59
N GLY A 163 -1.34 9.19 -4.44
CA GLY A 163 -2.16 8.33 -3.60
C GLY A 163 -2.37 6.92 -4.18
N ARG A 164 -3.06 6.07 -3.44
CA ARG A 164 -3.47 4.72 -3.87
C ARG A 164 -4.38 4.74 -5.10
N ASP A 165 -5.18 5.78 -5.23
CA ASP A 165 -6.10 6.02 -6.34
C ASP A 165 -5.41 6.60 -7.59
N GLY A 166 -4.08 6.75 -7.57
CA GLY A 166 -3.29 7.33 -8.65
C GLY A 166 -3.36 8.86 -8.75
N ARG A 167 -4.09 9.55 -7.86
CA ARG A 167 -4.18 11.00 -7.83
C ARG A 167 -2.96 11.60 -7.15
N THR A 168 -2.41 12.66 -7.74
CA THR A 168 -1.32 13.42 -7.13
C THR A 168 -1.89 14.52 -6.22
N ILE A 169 -1.53 14.47 -4.95
CA ILE A 169 -1.95 15.44 -3.93
C ILE A 169 -0.77 16.37 -3.64
N ASN A 170 -1.01 17.68 -3.71
CA ASN A 170 -0.02 18.67 -3.27
C ASN A 170 0.05 18.69 -1.74
N THR A 171 1.20 18.31 -1.19
CA THR A 171 1.42 18.22 0.26
C THR A 171 2.03 19.48 0.87
N ALA A 172 2.33 20.50 0.08
CA ALA A 172 2.98 21.73 0.55
C ALA A 172 2.15 22.49 1.62
N ASN A 173 0.84 22.26 1.65
CA ASN A 173 -0.09 22.90 2.59
C ASN A 173 -0.62 21.98 3.69
N ILE A 174 -0.19 20.70 3.74
CA ILE A 174 -0.59 19.78 4.80
C ILE A 174 0.09 20.20 6.11
N GLY A 175 -0.70 20.51 7.12
CA GLY A 175 -0.22 20.99 8.44
C GLY A 175 -0.18 22.51 8.60
N ARG A 176 -0.43 23.29 7.55
CA ARG A 176 -0.75 24.71 7.71
C ARG A 176 -2.24 24.80 8.03
N SER A 177 -2.58 24.89 9.32
CA SER A 177 -3.93 25.27 9.75
C SER A 177 -4.26 26.58 9.03
N ALA A 178 -5.33 26.62 8.24
CA ALA A 178 -5.89 27.87 7.78
C ALA A 178 -6.10 28.76 9.00
N PRO A 179 -5.77 30.06 8.95
CA PRO A 179 -6.05 30.94 10.07
C PRO A 179 -7.50 30.78 10.46
N ARG A 180 -7.74 30.44 11.74
CA ARG A 180 -9.07 30.23 12.28
C ARG A 180 -9.89 31.46 11.95
N LYS A 181 -10.96 31.30 11.17
CA LYS A 181 -11.88 32.38 10.88
C LYS A 181 -12.27 33.00 12.23
N PRO A 182 -12.13 34.31 12.43
CA PRO A 182 -12.51 34.91 13.70
C PRO A 182 -13.93 34.48 14.04
N ALA A 183 -14.12 34.08 15.28
CA ALA A 183 -15.48 33.75 15.78
C ALA A 183 -16.42 34.89 15.45
N PRO A 184 -17.65 34.63 15.02
CA PRO A 184 -18.64 35.70 14.88
C PRO A 184 -18.72 36.46 16.21
N PRO A 185 -18.90 37.81 16.18
CA PRO A 185 -19.01 38.56 17.39
C PRO A 185 -20.16 37.99 18.24
N GLU A 186 -19.90 37.84 19.53
CA GLU A 186 -20.94 37.44 20.48
C GLU A 186 -22.16 38.35 20.34
N PRO A 187 -23.38 37.81 20.39
CA PRO A 187 -24.57 38.64 20.39
C PRO A 187 -24.49 39.58 21.57
N PRO A 188 -24.94 40.84 21.41
CA PRO A 188 -24.96 41.80 22.50
C PRO A 188 -25.74 41.24 23.69
N ASP A 189 -25.23 41.51 24.91
CA ASP A 189 -25.89 41.12 26.15
C ASP A 189 -27.36 41.61 26.16
N PRO A 190 -28.31 40.77 26.58
CA PRO A 190 -29.73 41.13 26.61
C PRO A 190 -30.01 42.37 27.48
N ASP A 191 -29.11 42.75 28.38
CA ASP A 191 -29.23 43.93 29.24
C ASP A 191 -28.75 45.23 28.60
N ASP A 192 -28.12 45.18 27.41
CA ASP A 192 -27.62 46.35 26.68
C ASP A 192 -28.59 46.87 25.59
N ILE A 193 -29.84 46.37 25.54
CA ILE A 193 -30.83 46.84 24.59
C ILE A 193 -31.52 48.09 25.18
N PRO A 194 -31.29 49.30 24.62
CA PRO A 194 -32.00 50.49 25.12
C PRO A 194 -33.50 50.35 24.90
N LEU A 195 -34.25 50.45 25.97
CA LEU A 195 -35.71 50.49 25.96
C LEU A 195 -36.23 51.74 25.21
N GLY A 196 -36.54 51.57 23.93
CA GLY A 196 -37.14 52.71 23.20
C GLY A 196 -37.28 52.43 21.71
N THR A 197 -38.36 51.89 21.32
CA THR A 197 -39.34 52.32 20.27
C THR A 197 -40.13 51.15 19.76
N CYS A 198 -41.31 50.94 20.31
CA CYS A 198 -42.38 50.13 19.71
C CYS A 198 -42.75 50.70 18.35
N ARG A 199 -42.26 50.15 17.26
CA ARG A 199 -42.97 50.27 15.97
C ARG A 199 -43.64 48.94 15.67
N ARG A 200 -45.00 49.02 15.65
CA ARG A 200 -45.88 47.93 15.21
C ARG A 200 -45.51 47.52 13.78
N SER A 201 -45.14 46.29 13.58
CA SER A 201 -45.02 45.67 12.24
C SER A 201 -46.32 44.94 11.90
N PRO A 202 -46.82 45.03 10.64
CA PRO A 202 -48.04 44.36 10.22
C PRO A 202 -47.76 42.85 10.02
N ALA A 203 -48.80 42.06 10.28
CA ALA A 203 -48.85 40.62 10.19
C ALA A 203 -48.40 40.09 8.82
N ALA A 204 -47.34 39.28 8.79
CA ALA A 204 -46.94 38.52 7.63
C ALA A 204 -47.51 37.09 7.68
N GLY A 205 -48.12 36.73 6.57
CA GLY A 205 -48.90 35.52 6.37
C GLY A 205 -48.18 34.21 6.63
N ARG A 206 -48.96 33.27 7.11
CA ARG A 206 -48.55 31.87 7.32
C ARG A 206 -48.31 31.19 5.99
N HIS A 207 -47.05 30.94 5.62
CA HIS A 207 -46.71 29.98 4.55
C HIS A 207 -46.77 28.55 5.10
N ARG A 208 -47.79 27.81 4.62
CA ARG A 208 -47.91 26.35 4.83
C ARG A 208 -46.77 25.63 4.13
N ARG A 209 -45.99 24.80 4.85
CA ARG A 209 -45.07 23.84 4.27
C ARG A 209 -45.84 22.74 3.52
N PRO A 210 -45.41 22.34 2.31
CA PRO A 210 -46.00 21.19 1.62
C PRO A 210 -45.65 19.88 2.33
N ARG A 211 -46.65 19.01 2.51
CA ARG A 211 -46.51 17.65 3.07
C ARG A 211 -45.75 16.76 2.04
N ARG A 212 -44.75 16.00 2.51
CA ARG A 212 -44.14 14.92 1.75
C ARG A 212 -45.15 13.78 1.52
N PRO A 213 -45.19 13.16 0.31
CA PRO A 213 -46.04 11.99 0.07
C PRO A 213 -45.44 10.73 0.75
N PRO A 214 -46.26 9.73 1.13
CA PRO A 214 -45.80 8.52 1.78
C PRO A 214 -45.09 7.59 0.77
N THR A 215 -43.93 7.04 1.19
CA THR A 215 -43.21 5.98 0.49
C THR A 215 -44.05 4.70 0.47
N ARG A 216 -44.38 4.19 -0.71
CA ARG A 216 -45.00 2.89 -0.95
C ARG A 216 -44.05 1.76 -0.60
N LEU A 217 -44.40 0.97 0.39
CA LEU A 217 -43.80 -0.36 0.62
C LEU A 217 -44.21 -1.29 -0.53
N GLY A 218 -43.22 -1.79 -1.28
CA GLY A 218 -43.41 -2.84 -2.25
C GLY A 218 -43.44 -4.20 -1.57
N ALA A 219 -44.46 -4.98 -1.86
CA ALA A 219 -44.71 -6.33 -1.38
C ALA A 219 -43.75 -7.36 -2.03
N PRO A 220 -43.54 -8.53 -1.39
CA PRO A 220 -42.64 -9.57 -1.89
C PRO A 220 -43.32 -10.41 -2.98
N SER A 221 -42.60 -10.64 -4.10
CA SER A 221 -43.00 -11.60 -5.12
C SER A 221 -42.56 -13.00 -4.72
N ARG A 222 -43.55 -13.89 -4.67
CA ARG A 222 -43.44 -15.36 -4.52
C ARG A 222 -43.30 -16.01 -5.90
N ALA A 223 -42.59 -17.16 -5.90
CA ALA A 223 -42.78 -18.37 -6.70
C ALA A 223 -42.25 -18.35 -8.16
N ARG A 224 -41.46 -19.27 -8.49
CA ARG A 224 -41.42 -20.69 -8.82
C ARG A 224 -40.06 -21.02 -9.34
#